data_ab9df2aa55d15a0eb3f52bb22f1d6a58
#
_entry.id   ab9df2aa55d15a0eb3f52bb22f1d6a58
#
_cell.length_a   1.000
_cell.length_b   1.000
_cell.length_c   1.000
_cell.angle_alpha   90.00
_cell.angle_beta   90.00
_cell.angle_gamma   90.00
#
_symmetry.space_group_name_H-M   'P 1'
#
loop_
_entity.id
_entity.type
_entity.pdbx_description
1 polymer ?
#
loop_
_entity_poly.entity_id
_entity_poly.type
_entity_poly.pdbx_seq_one_letter_code
_entity_poly.pdbx_strand_id
1 'polypeptide(L)'
;MINKFRLLYLCFALITLQSCAQSEVAVTSTTQPIVEVFSTAESVQILGSDRDETLIDLAQNKRGEFAIVGTTDGAIDGYPNRLSDAFVAKYDRDGNKLWVVRFGTPQDDLATAVAISDDGTVWVSGDTYGGMEGNVNKGERDGFLAKFSAAGVQQWIVHISTEVIERARGLAVDSRGVATVVGTTYGEFPGFSHEGKSREAWITQIDGNGKQLWLQQFGSDQADTVVDVSVDEEGNSTICGYTDSVIGQEFFGIRDAFIGKFTSSGEKSWIYQFGTSSTDICYGQWVDARGNIFAVGVTEGTIIGNKNFGSQDGWVLKLDQNGNLQWATQVGTSGEDGLAKVTTNLVGQVIVGGVSKGDLTNAVSVGGLDAVLFVLDADGREVGKRMFGTVASDGVNGIAVTESQEILVAGTTGSGILGTVGLGELDVFIARFKPLSGNK
;
A
#
# COMPACT_ATOMS: atom_id res chain seq x y z
N MET A 1 26.44 -1.97 13.51
CA MET A 1 26.40 -2.84 12.32
C MET A 1 25.03 -3.50 12.21
N ILE A 2 23.94 -2.70 12.33
CA ILE A 2 22.53 -3.18 12.38
C ILE A 2 21.63 -2.40 11.38
N ASN A 3 22.15 -1.39 10.67
CA ASN A 3 21.35 -0.44 9.89
C ASN A 3 21.14 -0.73 8.40
N LYS A 4 21.47 -1.92 7.87
CA LYS A 4 21.29 -2.21 6.43
C LYS A 4 20.00 -2.96 6.07
N PHE A 5 19.10 -3.21 7.03
CA PHE A 5 17.87 -4.01 6.80
C PHE A 5 16.55 -3.24 6.85
N ARG A 6 16.55 -1.93 7.11
CA ARG A 6 15.31 -1.15 7.26
C ARG A 6 14.57 -0.85 5.96
N LEU A 7 15.25 -0.79 4.82
CA LEU A 7 14.61 -0.47 3.52
C LEU A 7 13.70 -1.58 2.98
N LEU A 8 13.90 -2.83 3.44
CA LEU A 8 13.20 -4.01 2.91
C LEU A 8 11.86 -4.34 3.59
N TYR A 9 11.51 -3.67 4.69
CA TYR A 9 10.28 -4.03 5.43
C TYR A 9 8.98 -3.47 4.83
N LEU A 10 9.07 -2.62 3.84
CA LEU A 10 7.91 -1.96 3.24
C LEU A 10 7.50 -2.50 1.88
N CYS A 11 8.34 -3.24 1.20
CA CYS A 11 7.96 -3.83 -0.08
C CYS A 11 8.25 -5.33 -0.22
N PHE A 12 9.26 -5.93 0.44
CA PHE A 12 9.60 -7.34 0.15
C PHE A 12 10.26 -8.06 1.32
N ALA A 13 9.72 -9.23 1.69
CA ALA A 13 10.46 -10.24 2.43
C ALA A 13 11.24 -11.09 1.42
N LEU A 14 12.54 -10.85 1.27
CA LEU A 14 13.41 -11.69 0.43
C LEU A 14 13.60 -13.07 1.08
N ILE A 15 13.15 -14.11 0.41
CA ILE A 15 13.57 -15.49 0.65
C ILE A 15 14.36 -15.94 -0.57
N THR A 16 15.66 -16.16 -0.39
CA THR A 16 16.52 -16.74 -1.43
C THR A 16 16.33 -18.25 -1.50
N LEU A 17 15.89 -18.79 -2.64
CA LEU A 17 16.03 -20.20 -2.98
C LEU A 17 16.54 -20.37 -4.41
N GLN A 18 17.44 -21.34 -4.57
CA GLN A 18 18.16 -21.69 -5.79
C GLN A 18 17.26 -22.28 -6.89
N SER A 19 17.55 -21.88 -8.13
CA SER A 19 16.84 -22.26 -9.35
C SER A 19 17.14 -23.67 -9.85
N CYS A 20 16.13 -24.31 -10.46
CA CYS A 20 16.28 -25.42 -11.39
C CYS A 20 15.66 -25.04 -12.75
N ALA A 21 16.41 -25.20 -13.83
CA ALA A 21 16.05 -24.78 -15.18
C ALA A 21 15.14 -25.78 -15.90
N GLN A 22 14.14 -25.30 -16.65
CA GLN A 22 13.49 -26.05 -17.73
C GLN A 22 13.15 -25.19 -18.95
N SER A 23 13.10 -25.83 -20.11
CA SER A 23 13.24 -25.37 -21.49
C SER A 23 12.01 -24.66 -22.09
N GLU A 24 12.31 -23.71 -23.01
CA GLU A 24 11.40 -22.83 -23.74
C GLU A 24 10.61 -23.51 -24.88
N VAL A 25 9.37 -23.02 -25.06
CA VAL A 25 8.59 -23.13 -26.31
C VAL A 25 8.20 -21.70 -26.73
N ALA A 26 8.64 -21.31 -27.93
CA ALA A 26 8.42 -19.95 -28.46
C ALA A 26 6.97 -19.72 -28.90
N VAL A 27 6.33 -18.67 -28.36
CA VAL A 27 5.05 -18.14 -28.86
C VAL A 27 5.33 -16.73 -29.45
N THR A 28 5.05 -16.54 -30.72
CA THR A 28 5.17 -15.26 -31.40
C THR A 28 4.04 -14.31 -31.00
N SER A 29 4.35 -13.30 -30.22
CA SER A 29 3.45 -12.21 -29.87
C SER A 29 3.66 -11.02 -30.82
N THR A 30 2.60 -10.57 -31.48
CA THR A 30 2.57 -9.30 -32.23
C THR A 30 2.46 -8.15 -31.21
N THR A 31 3.59 -7.55 -30.88
CA THR A 31 3.64 -6.35 -30.01
C THR A 31 3.11 -5.13 -30.77
N GLN A 32 1.97 -4.58 -30.33
CA GLN A 32 1.61 -3.20 -30.64
C GLN A 32 2.65 -2.26 -30.02
N PRO A 33 3.01 -1.14 -30.66
CA PRO A 33 3.95 -0.20 -30.07
C PRO A 33 3.37 0.34 -28.76
N ILE A 34 4.14 0.21 -27.66
CA ILE A 34 3.79 0.78 -26.37
C ILE A 34 3.85 2.30 -26.52
N VAL A 35 2.72 2.96 -26.40
CA VAL A 35 2.61 4.41 -26.43
C VAL A 35 3.09 4.95 -25.09
N GLU A 36 3.95 5.98 -25.09
CA GLU A 36 4.24 6.73 -23.89
C GLU A 36 2.92 7.33 -23.36
N VAL A 37 2.44 6.86 -22.21
CA VAL A 37 1.13 7.24 -21.63
C VAL A 37 1.28 8.39 -20.64
N PHE A 38 2.52 8.73 -20.27
CA PHE A 38 2.82 9.77 -19.30
C PHE A 38 3.70 10.87 -19.91
N SER A 39 3.37 12.14 -19.64
CA SER A 39 4.28 13.26 -19.85
C SER A 39 5.52 13.16 -18.93
N THR A 40 6.52 14.00 -19.15
CA THR A 40 7.50 14.31 -18.10
C THR A 40 6.77 14.79 -16.84
N ALA A 41 7.33 14.54 -15.65
CA ALA A 41 6.74 15.05 -14.41
C ALA A 41 6.60 16.58 -14.50
N GLU A 42 5.41 17.09 -14.20
CA GLU A 42 5.16 18.54 -14.22
C GLU A 42 5.67 19.25 -12.97
N SER A 43 5.62 18.53 -11.86
CA SER A 43 6.18 18.99 -10.59
C SER A 43 6.75 17.81 -9.82
N VAL A 44 7.85 18.03 -9.15
CA VAL A 44 8.47 17.10 -8.21
C VAL A 44 8.85 17.85 -6.96
N GLN A 45 8.49 17.31 -5.81
CA GLN A 45 8.84 17.84 -4.50
C GLN A 45 9.54 16.78 -3.68
N ILE A 46 10.50 17.19 -2.87
CA ILE A 46 11.14 16.34 -1.86
C ILE A 46 10.70 16.82 -0.47
N LEU A 47 10.30 15.88 0.35
CA LEU A 47 10.07 16.07 1.77
C LEU A 47 11.08 15.20 2.52
N GLY A 48 11.97 15.81 3.26
CA GLY A 48 13.03 15.11 3.96
C GLY A 48 13.76 15.99 4.96
N SER A 49 14.75 15.38 5.58
CA SER A 49 15.70 16.02 6.50
C SER A 49 17.13 15.58 6.14
N ASP A 50 18.08 15.72 7.05
CA ASP A 50 19.46 15.20 6.92
C ASP A 50 19.58 13.71 7.29
N ARG A 51 18.45 13.01 7.48
CA ARG A 51 18.34 11.59 7.83
C ARG A 51 17.32 10.88 6.96
N ASP A 52 16.90 9.69 7.38
CA ASP A 52 16.01 8.82 6.63
C ASP A 52 14.54 9.20 6.85
N GLU A 53 13.85 9.47 5.77
CA GLU A 53 12.39 9.54 5.69
C GLU A 53 11.87 8.49 4.71
N THR A 54 10.94 7.68 5.18
CA THR A 54 10.31 6.64 4.35
C THR A 54 8.83 6.90 4.22
N LEU A 55 8.34 7.04 2.99
CA LEU A 55 6.92 7.09 2.71
C LEU A 55 6.30 5.70 2.77
N ILE A 56 5.12 5.63 3.38
CA ILE A 56 4.35 4.39 3.46
C ILE A 56 3.03 4.46 2.70
N ASP A 57 2.33 5.59 2.80
CA ASP A 57 1.00 5.70 2.19
C ASP A 57 0.64 7.13 1.80
N LEU A 58 -0.33 7.24 0.86
CA LEU A 58 -0.93 8.48 0.37
C LEU A 58 -2.42 8.31 0.23
N ALA A 59 -3.21 9.27 0.71
CA ALA A 59 -4.64 9.36 0.46
C ALA A 59 -5.03 10.75 -0.04
N GLN A 60 -6.06 10.80 -0.90
CA GLN A 60 -6.62 12.03 -1.45
C GLN A 60 -8.13 12.09 -1.19
N ASN A 61 -8.66 13.26 -0.84
CA ASN A 61 -10.10 13.50 -0.72
C ASN A 61 -10.72 14.04 -2.03
N LYS A 62 -12.06 14.12 -2.07
CA LYS A 62 -12.80 14.63 -3.24
C LYS A 62 -12.50 16.10 -3.57
N ARG A 63 -11.91 16.89 -2.67
CA ARG A 63 -11.49 18.26 -2.93
C ARG A 63 -10.08 18.37 -3.53
N GLY A 64 -9.42 17.23 -3.72
CA GLY A 64 -8.05 17.16 -4.24
C GLY A 64 -6.96 17.43 -3.19
N GLU A 65 -7.32 17.72 -1.92
CA GLU A 65 -6.35 17.75 -0.83
C GLU A 65 -5.83 16.33 -0.58
N PHE A 66 -4.56 16.18 -0.27
CA PHE A 66 -3.99 14.87 0.01
C PHE A 66 -3.12 14.89 1.27
N ALA A 67 -2.98 13.72 1.85
CA ALA A 67 -2.11 13.49 2.99
C ALA A 67 -1.17 12.32 2.70
N ILE A 68 0.03 12.38 3.26
CA ILE A 68 1.03 11.32 3.22
C ILE A 68 1.47 10.98 4.64
N VAL A 69 1.85 9.72 4.84
CA VAL A 69 2.41 9.24 6.11
C VAL A 69 3.63 8.38 5.89
N GLY A 70 4.43 8.28 6.93
CA GLY A 70 5.60 7.44 6.94
C GLY A 70 6.35 7.51 8.26
N THR A 71 7.63 7.18 8.20
CA THR A 71 8.56 7.25 9.32
C THR A 71 9.67 8.25 9.04
N THR A 72 10.16 8.90 10.09
CA THR A 72 11.32 9.79 10.02
C THR A 72 12.28 9.49 11.17
N ASP A 73 13.56 9.41 10.84
CA ASP A 73 14.66 9.37 11.81
C ASP A 73 15.22 10.79 12.03
N GLY A 74 14.67 11.81 11.35
CA GLY A 74 15.18 13.17 11.27
C GLY A 74 14.25 14.26 11.81
N ALA A 75 14.67 15.48 11.61
CA ALA A 75 13.97 16.69 12.07
C ALA A 75 13.02 17.26 10.98
N ILE A 76 12.12 16.44 10.45
CA ILE A 76 11.21 16.78 9.34
C ILE A 76 10.32 18.01 9.66
N ASP A 77 10.05 18.25 10.93
CA ASP A 77 9.25 19.37 11.47
C ASP A 77 10.09 20.45 12.19
N GLY A 78 11.43 20.30 12.15
CA GLY A 78 12.37 21.21 12.82
C GLY A 78 12.62 20.92 14.30
N TYR A 79 12.04 19.84 14.87
CA TYR A 79 12.31 19.40 16.25
C TYR A 79 13.46 18.39 16.29
N PRO A 80 14.19 18.30 17.44
CA PRO A 80 15.35 17.42 17.54
C PRO A 80 15.00 15.96 17.38
N ASN A 81 15.96 15.21 16.82
CA ASN A 81 15.82 13.79 16.52
C ASN A 81 15.58 12.94 17.75
N ARG A 82 14.77 11.90 17.60
CA ARG A 82 14.59 10.78 18.52
C ARG A 82 14.94 9.47 17.77
N LEU A 83 14.37 8.36 18.20
CA LEU A 83 14.28 7.14 17.39
C LEU A 83 13.30 7.36 16.22
N SER A 84 12.96 6.33 15.49
CA SER A 84 12.04 6.42 14.36
C SER A 84 10.64 6.84 14.83
N ASP A 85 10.19 8.01 14.40
CA ASP A 85 8.86 8.55 14.73
C ASP A 85 7.92 8.49 13.52
N ALA A 86 6.64 8.36 13.78
CA ALA A 86 5.60 8.53 12.76
C ALA A 86 5.50 9.98 12.32
N PHE A 87 5.31 10.23 11.03
CA PHE A 87 4.95 11.56 10.53
C PHE A 87 3.69 11.52 9.67
N VAL A 88 2.99 12.65 9.62
CA VAL A 88 1.90 12.92 8.69
C VAL A 88 2.08 14.31 8.11
N ALA A 89 1.92 14.45 6.79
CA ALA A 89 1.95 15.74 6.11
C ALA A 89 0.71 15.89 5.23
N LYS A 90 0.12 17.08 5.24
CA LYS A 90 -1.04 17.43 4.42
C LYS A 90 -0.69 18.49 3.40
N TYR A 91 -1.28 18.36 2.23
CA TYR A 91 -1.10 19.25 1.09
C TYR A 91 -2.46 19.71 0.55
N ASP A 92 -2.48 20.90 -0.05
CA ASP A 92 -3.63 21.36 -0.82
C ASP A 92 -3.70 20.66 -2.20
N ARG A 93 -4.77 20.94 -2.95
CA ARG A 93 -4.97 20.38 -4.29
C ARG A 93 -3.86 20.75 -5.30
N ASP A 94 -3.17 21.86 -5.08
CA ASP A 94 -2.10 22.34 -5.96
C ASP A 94 -0.73 21.77 -5.58
N GLY A 95 -0.66 21.05 -4.46
CA GLY A 95 0.55 20.42 -3.93
C GLY A 95 1.33 21.29 -2.97
N ASN A 96 0.79 22.41 -2.50
CA ASN A 96 1.44 23.21 -1.46
C ASN A 96 1.27 22.50 -0.11
N LYS A 97 2.38 22.32 0.60
CA LYS A 97 2.37 21.75 1.95
C LYS A 97 1.64 22.69 2.91
N LEU A 98 0.54 22.21 3.50
CA LEU A 98 -0.24 22.95 4.49
C LEU A 98 0.38 22.81 5.88
N TRP A 99 0.74 21.60 6.26
CA TRP A 99 1.40 21.30 7.53
C TRP A 99 2.09 19.93 7.49
N VAL A 100 3.03 19.71 8.42
CA VAL A 100 3.63 18.43 8.74
C VAL A 100 3.67 18.28 10.25
N VAL A 101 3.37 17.09 10.75
CA VAL A 101 3.39 16.74 12.17
C VAL A 101 4.14 15.44 12.34
N ARG A 102 5.13 15.43 13.21
CA ARG A 102 5.78 14.25 13.73
C ARG A 102 5.17 13.94 15.09
N PHE A 103 4.85 12.68 15.33
CA PHE A 103 4.24 12.24 16.58
C PHE A 103 4.73 10.84 16.93
N GLY A 104 4.74 10.53 18.21
CA GLY A 104 5.23 9.26 18.71
C GLY A 104 5.67 9.33 20.15
N THR A 105 6.38 8.31 20.57
CA THR A 105 6.90 8.09 21.92
C THR A 105 8.44 8.19 21.92
N PRO A 106 9.13 7.97 23.04
CA PRO A 106 10.59 7.81 23.03
C PRO A 106 11.07 6.52 22.35
N GLN A 107 10.18 5.57 22.03
CA GLN A 107 10.43 4.33 21.30
C GLN A 107 10.13 4.51 19.80
N ASP A 108 10.34 3.46 19.01
CA ASP A 108 10.01 3.47 17.57
C ASP A 108 8.47 3.51 17.38
N ASP A 109 8.04 4.40 16.49
CA ASP A 109 6.64 4.58 16.10
C ASP A 109 6.52 4.65 14.58
N LEU A 110 5.60 3.91 13.99
CA LEU A 110 5.44 3.79 12.55
C LEU A 110 4.01 4.16 12.14
N ALA A 111 3.85 5.14 11.25
CA ALA A 111 2.59 5.32 10.55
C ALA A 111 2.55 4.39 9.32
N THR A 112 1.47 3.62 9.17
CA THR A 112 1.34 2.56 8.13
C THR A 112 0.28 2.85 7.10
N ALA A 113 -0.76 3.64 7.43
CA ALA A 113 -1.77 4.05 6.47
C ALA A 113 -2.38 5.40 6.84
N VAL A 114 -2.91 6.10 5.84
CA VAL A 114 -3.56 7.40 5.98
C VAL A 114 -4.89 7.42 5.27
N ALA A 115 -5.86 8.15 5.84
CA ALA A 115 -7.10 8.52 5.17
C ALA A 115 -7.37 10.02 5.39
N ILE A 116 -8.02 10.66 4.44
CA ILE A 116 -8.41 12.06 4.52
C ILE A 116 -9.87 12.21 4.15
N SER A 117 -10.67 12.73 5.09
CA SER A 117 -12.10 13.00 4.87
C SER A 117 -12.32 14.26 4.03
N ASP A 118 -13.52 14.42 3.47
CA ASP A 118 -13.87 15.57 2.63
C ASP A 118 -13.88 16.91 3.42
N ASP A 119 -13.99 16.89 4.73
CA ASP A 119 -13.84 18.09 5.59
C ASP A 119 -12.36 18.45 5.86
N GLY A 120 -11.44 17.63 5.39
CA GLY A 120 -9.99 17.81 5.54
C GLY A 120 -9.41 17.18 6.80
N THR A 121 -10.21 16.53 7.61
CA THR A 121 -9.76 15.71 8.76
C THR A 121 -8.84 14.58 8.26
N VAL A 122 -7.72 14.36 8.94
CA VAL A 122 -6.75 13.32 8.58
C VAL A 122 -6.72 12.25 9.67
N TRP A 123 -6.71 11.01 9.24
CA TRP A 123 -6.66 9.81 10.08
C TRP A 123 -5.39 9.03 9.76
N VAL A 124 -4.73 8.53 10.77
CA VAL A 124 -3.47 7.77 10.62
C VAL A 124 -3.53 6.51 11.46
N SER A 125 -3.29 5.36 10.85
CA SER A 125 -3.05 4.12 11.58
C SER A 125 -1.57 3.76 11.56
N GLY A 126 -1.16 2.95 12.53
CA GLY A 126 0.22 2.51 12.62
C GLY A 126 0.48 1.65 13.84
N ASP A 127 1.75 1.51 14.15
CA ASP A 127 2.23 0.69 15.26
C ASP A 127 3.14 1.51 16.18
N THR A 128 3.11 1.22 17.47
CA THR A 128 3.94 1.85 18.49
C THR A 128 4.57 0.82 19.43
N TYR A 129 5.80 1.07 19.83
CA TYR A 129 6.47 0.32 20.90
C TYR A 129 6.31 0.99 22.28
N GLY A 130 5.60 2.11 22.35
CA GLY A 130 5.38 2.88 23.59
C GLY A 130 3.92 3.24 23.84
N GLY A 131 3.66 3.78 25.01
CA GLY A 131 2.33 4.30 25.35
C GLY A 131 2.12 5.69 24.79
N MET A 132 1.25 5.86 23.80
CA MET A 132 0.89 7.16 23.20
C MET A 132 -0.21 7.84 24.00
N GLU A 133 -0.02 9.12 24.38
CA GLU A 133 -1.05 10.02 24.92
C GLU A 133 -1.95 9.44 26.02
N GLY A 134 -1.34 8.84 27.04
CA GLY A 134 -2.08 8.26 28.18
C GLY A 134 -2.62 6.85 27.92
N ASN A 135 -2.50 6.31 26.72
CA ASN A 135 -2.69 4.90 26.45
C ASN A 135 -1.49 4.11 27.00
N VAL A 136 -1.76 2.98 27.61
CA VAL A 136 -0.72 2.05 28.07
C VAL A 136 -0.41 1.09 26.93
N ASN A 137 0.86 0.97 26.56
CA ASN A 137 1.30 -0.11 25.70
C ASN A 137 1.10 -1.43 26.47
N LYS A 138 0.32 -2.35 25.92
CA LYS A 138 -0.01 -3.61 26.61
C LYS A 138 0.94 -4.75 26.25
N GLY A 139 1.38 -4.78 24.98
CA GLY A 139 2.27 -5.80 24.48
C GLY A 139 3.68 -5.26 24.19
N GLU A 140 4.41 -5.96 23.34
CA GLU A 140 5.67 -5.43 22.81
C GLU A 140 5.42 -4.32 21.78
N ARG A 141 4.28 -4.40 21.07
CA ARG A 141 3.93 -3.50 19.98
C ARG A 141 2.41 -3.44 19.83
N ASP A 142 1.85 -2.26 19.96
CA ASP A 142 0.42 -2.01 19.83
C ASP A 142 0.10 -1.35 18.50
N GLY A 143 -1.01 -1.73 17.85
CA GLY A 143 -1.62 -0.95 16.79
C GLY A 143 -2.23 0.34 17.34
N PHE A 144 -2.25 1.41 16.55
CA PHE A 144 -2.94 2.65 16.91
C PHE A 144 -3.78 3.21 15.77
N LEU A 145 -4.76 4.04 16.13
CA LEU A 145 -5.46 4.96 15.25
C LEU A 145 -5.40 6.36 15.86
N ALA A 146 -4.91 7.33 15.08
CA ALA A 146 -4.82 8.74 15.43
C ALA A 146 -5.70 9.59 14.53
N LYS A 147 -6.28 10.67 15.06
CA LYS A 147 -7.09 11.62 14.33
C LYS A 147 -6.54 13.04 14.48
N PHE A 148 -6.39 13.73 13.34
CA PHE A 148 -5.94 15.12 13.26
C PHE A 148 -7.03 15.99 12.61
N SER A 149 -7.21 17.19 13.13
CA SER A 149 -8.09 18.17 12.50
C SER A 149 -7.55 18.59 11.10
N ALA A 150 -8.37 19.27 10.31
CA ALA A 150 -7.95 19.82 9.03
C ALA A 150 -6.73 20.77 9.14
N ALA A 151 -6.49 21.36 10.32
CA ALA A 151 -5.36 22.23 10.61
C ALA A 151 -4.12 21.50 11.20
N GLY A 152 -4.12 20.18 11.24
CA GLY A 152 -3.00 19.38 11.76
C GLY A 152 -2.94 19.27 13.29
N VAL A 153 -4.00 19.67 14.01
CA VAL A 153 -4.06 19.50 15.46
C VAL A 153 -4.54 18.09 15.79
N GLN A 154 -3.71 17.32 16.50
CA GLN A 154 -4.08 16.00 16.99
C GLN A 154 -5.29 16.10 17.93
N GLN A 155 -6.30 15.31 17.67
CA GLN A 155 -7.56 15.31 18.45
C GLN A 155 -7.57 14.20 19.48
N TRP A 156 -7.15 12.99 19.08
CA TRP A 156 -7.03 11.82 19.93
C TRP A 156 -6.20 10.71 19.27
N ILE A 157 -5.70 9.80 20.08
CA ILE A 157 -5.11 8.52 19.68
C ILE A 157 -5.78 7.42 20.51
N VAL A 158 -6.07 6.28 19.88
CA VAL A 158 -6.53 5.05 20.55
C VAL A 158 -5.64 3.89 20.16
N HIS A 159 -5.36 3.00 21.11
CA HIS A 159 -4.63 1.76 20.87
C HIS A 159 -5.58 0.63 20.52
N ILE A 160 -5.13 -0.25 19.63
CA ILE A 160 -5.77 -1.50 19.24
C ILE A 160 -4.79 -2.60 19.67
N SER A 161 -5.04 -3.25 20.79
CA SER A 161 -3.99 -4.03 21.45
C SER A 161 -4.50 -5.24 22.24
N THR A 162 -3.66 -6.27 22.26
CA THR A 162 -3.68 -7.40 23.19
C THR A 162 -2.45 -7.32 24.11
N GLU A 163 -2.08 -8.42 24.77
CA GLU A 163 -0.88 -8.50 25.61
C GLU A 163 0.39 -8.90 24.80
N VAL A 164 0.32 -8.92 23.46
CA VAL A 164 1.42 -9.44 22.61
C VAL A 164 1.86 -8.42 21.56
N ILE A 165 1.58 -8.66 20.29
CA ILE A 165 1.98 -7.79 19.18
C ILE A 165 0.79 -7.60 18.25
N GLU A 166 0.42 -6.35 18.04
CA GLU A 166 -0.53 -5.92 17.03
C GLU A 166 0.13 -4.97 16.04
N ARG A 167 -0.17 -5.18 14.78
CA ARG A 167 0.27 -4.31 13.69
C ARG A 167 -0.94 -3.83 12.91
N ALA A 168 -1.22 -2.54 12.95
CA ALA A 168 -2.15 -1.94 12.01
C ALA A 168 -1.47 -1.80 10.64
N ARG A 169 -2.20 -2.06 9.55
CA ARG A 169 -1.66 -2.11 8.18
C ARG A 169 -2.39 -1.20 7.23
N GLY A 170 -3.71 -1.27 7.22
CA GLY A 170 -4.58 -0.52 6.32
C GLY A 170 -5.61 0.31 7.05
N LEU A 171 -6.04 1.39 6.43
CA LEU A 171 -7.01 2.34 6.98
C LEU A 171 -7.90 2.88 5.87
N ALA A 172 -9.20 2.87 6.09
CA ALA A 172 -10.16 3.61 5.28
C ALA A 172 -11.17 4.33 6.18
N VAL A 173 -11.72 5.45 5.71
CA VAL A 173 -12.73 6.22 6.46
C VAL A 173 -13.92 6.48 5.55
N ASP A 174 -15.11 6.16 6.04
CA ASP A 174 -16.35 6.40 5.30
C ASP A 174 -16.82 7.87 5.40
N SER A 175 -17.85 8.22 4.63
CA SER A 175 -18.42 9.57 4.60
C SER A 175 -19.06 10.02 5.93
N ARG A 176 -19.31 9.08 6.84
CA ARG A 176 -19.85 9.34 8.19
C ARG A 176 -18.76 9.59 9.22
N GLY A 177 -17.48 9.45 8.82
CA GLY A 177 -16.32 9.55 9.71
C GLY A 177 -16.12 8.32 10.59
N VAL A 178 -16.51 7.13 10.08
CA VAL A 178 -16.19 5.85 10.70
C VAL A 178 -14.92 5.29 10.04
N ALA A 179 -13.90 5.06 10.86
CA ALA A 179 -12.65 4.48 10.41
C ALA A 179 -12.71 2.94 10.46
N THR A 180 -12.31 2.29 9.38
CA THR A 180 -12.01 0.86 9.36
C THR A 180 -10.50 0.69 9.37
N VAL A 181 -9.99 -0.03 10.35
CA VAL A 181 -8.56 -0.37 10.49
C VAL A 181 -8.41 -1.88 10.37
N VAL A 182 -7.38 -2.32 9.66
CA VAL A 182 -7.05 -3.73 9.49
C VAL A 182 -5.59 -3.99 9.85
N GLY A 183 -5.31 -5.26 10.20
CA GLY A 183 -3.95 -5.61 10.52
C GLY A 183 -3.76 -7.07 10.93
N THR A 184 -2.68 -7.31 11.68
CA THR A 184 -2.31 -8.63 12.21
C THR A 184 -2.11 -8.60 13.71
N THR A 185 -2.44 -9.69 14.37
CA THR A 185 -2.19 -9.93 15.80
C THR A 185 -1.47 -11.26 15.99
N TYR A 186 -0.64 -11.33 17.03
CA TYR A 186 -0.07 -12.56 17.56
C TYR A 186 -0.77 -12.97 18.87
N GLY A 187 -1.80 -12.22 19.26
CA GLY A 187 -2.57 -12.42 20.48
C GLY A 187 -4.05 -12.71 20.24
N GLU A 188 -4.80 -12.70 21.32
CA GLU A 188 -6.25 -12.91 21.31
C GLU A 188 -6.97 -11.63 21.75
N PHE A 189 -7.77 -11.07 20.84
CA PHE A 189 -8.70 -10.03 21.25
C PHE A 189 -9.84 -10.61 22.10
N PRO A 190 -10.43 -9.82 23.01
CA PRO A 190 -11.51 -10.30 23.89
C PRO A 190 -12.67 -10.93 23.07
N GLY A 191 -12.99 -12.18 23.38
CA GLY A 191 -14.07 -12.93 22.73
C GLY A 191 -13.63 -13.77 21.52
N PHE A 192 -12.35 -13.73 21.17
CA PHE A 192 -11.76 -14.58 20.12
C PHE A 192 -10.78 -15.57 20.74
N SER A 193 -10.55 -16.66 20.02
CA SER A 193 -9.49 -17.63 20.31
C SER A 193 -8.49 -17.63 19.16
N HIS A 194 -7.23 -17.66 19.51
CA HIS A 194 -6.14 -17.80 18.55
C HIS A 194 -6.01 -19.29 18.20
N GLU A 195 -6.60 -19.72 17.10
CA GLU A 195 -6.65 -21.13 16.72
C GLU A 195 -5.29 -21.65 16.23
N GLY A 196 -4.43 -20.77 15.74
CA GLY A 196 -3.07 -21.07 15.28
C GLY A 196 -1.98 -20.69 16.30
N LYS A 197 -0.75 -21.09 16.03
CA LYS A 197 0.45 -20.65 16.76
C LYS A 197 1.17 -19.50 16.05
N SER A 198 0.54 -18.90 15.05
CA SER A 198 1.09 -17.88 14.18
C SER A 198 0.26 -16.59 14.28
N ARG A 199 0.49 -15.62 13.40
CA ARG A 199 -0.29 -14.38 13.36
C ARG A 199 -1.64 -14.59 12.68
N GLU A 200 -2.65 -13.87 13.13
CA GLU A 200 -3.98 -13.83 12.54
C GLU A 200 -4.35 -12.42 12.08
N ALA A 201 -5.27 -12.36 11.13
CA ALA A 201 -5.83 -11.12 10.63
C ALA A 201 -6.87 -10.54 11.60
N TRP A 202 -6.97 -9.22 11.65
CA TRP A 202 -8.05 -8.53 12.33
C TRP A 202 -8.56 -7.34 11.51
N ILE A 203 -9.83 -7.00 11.75
CA ILE A 203 -10.51 -5.82 11.21
C ILE A 203 -11.38 -5.20 12.29
N THR A 204 -11.39 -3.88 12.40
CA THR A 204 -12.21 -3.15 13.37
C THR A 204 -12.76 -1.86 12.78
N GLN A 205 -13.94 -1.45 13.24
CA GLN A 205 -14.46 -0.10 12.98
C GLN A 205 -14.46 0.73 14.26
N ILE A 206 -14.05 1.99 14.11
CA ILE A 206 -13.91 2.98 15.18
C ILE A 206 -14.61 4.27 14.73
N ASP A 207 -15.49 4.81 15.59
CA ASP A 207 -16.25 6.03 15.27
C ASP A 207 -15.39 7.30 15.34
N GLY A 208 -15.98 8.43 14.93
CA GLY A 208 -15.32 9.74 14.92
C GLY A 208 -14.84 10.26 16.27
N ASN A 209 -15.24 9.61 17.38
CA ASN A 209 -14.85 9.94 18.75
C ASN A 209 -13.82 8.96 19.32
N GLY A 210 -13.33 8.00 18.54
CA GLY A 210 -12.35 6.99 18.97
C GLY A 210 -12.97 5.78 19.66
N LYS A 211 -14.30 5.61 19.59
CA LYS A 211 -14.97 4.45 20.18
C LYS A 211 -15.00 3.29 19.19
N GLN A 212 -14.47 2.15 19.60
CA GLN A 212 -14.59 0.90 18.86
C GLN A 212 -16.06 0.46 18.77
N LEU A 213 -16.55 0.26 17.53
CA LEU A 213 -17.91 -0.19 17.25
C LEU A 213 -17.98 -1.71 17.23
N TRP A 214 -17.06 -2.35 16.56
CA TRP A 214 -16.88 -3.80 16.52
C TRP A 214 -15.44 -4.15 16.13
N LEU A 215 -15.05 -5.39 16.41
CA LEU A 215 -13.79 -6.00 15.98
C LEU A 215 -14.05 -7.44 15.58
N GLN A 216 -13.35 -7.89 14.54
CA GLN A 216 -13.27 -9.29 14.13
C GLN A 216 -11.81 -9.71 14.06
N GLN A 217 -11.50 -10.86 14.66
CA GLN A 217 -10.24 -11.59 14.49
C GLN A 217 -10.57 -12.85 13.68
N PHE A 218 -9.79 -13.13 12.65
CA PHE A 218 -10.05 -14.24 11.75
C PHE A 218 -8.76 -14.70 11.08
N GLY A 219 -8.77 -15.96 10.66
CA GLY A 219 -7.61 -16.55 9.99
C GLY A 219 -7.84 -18.01 9.70
N SER A 220 -6.74 -18.68 9.39
CA SER A 220 -6.61 -20.12 9.21
C SER A 220 -5.84 -20.73 10.40
N ASP A 221 -5.39 -21.97 10.26
CA ASP A 221 -4.48 -22.61 11.20
C ASP A 221 -3.00 -22.20 11.04
N GLN A 222 -2.70 -21.36 10.04
CA GLN A 222 -1.38 -20.82 9.74
C GLN A 222 -1.36 -19.29 9.79
N ALA A 223 -0.34 -18.67 9.21
CA ALA A 223 -0.17 -17.23 9.23
C ALA A 223 -1.09 -16.51 8.25
N ASP A 224 -1.87 -15.56 8.76
CA ASP A 224 -2.76 -14.71 7.99
C ASP A 224 -2.43 -13.23 8.19
N THR A 225 -2.51 -12.47 7.13
CA THR A 225 -2.19 -11.03 7.16
C THR A 225 -3.16 -10.26 6.28
N VAL A 226 -3.84 -9.27 6.84
CA VAL A 226 -4.52 -8.24 6.06
C VAL A 226 -3.58 -7.05 5.90
N VAL A 227 -3.48 -6.53 4.68
CA VAL A 227 -2.55 -5.45 4.32
C VAL A 227 -3.28 -4.15 4.04
N ASP A 228 -4.42 -4.20 3.35
CA ASP A 228 -5.12 -3.00 2.89
C ASP A 228 -6.64 -3.14 3.01
N VAL A 229 -7.33 -2.00 3.09
CA VAL A 229 -8.78 -1.91 3.23
C VAL A 229 -9.34 -0.70 2.50
N SER A 230 -10.52 -0.86 1.89
CA SER A 230 -11.38 0.25 1.46
C SER A 230 -12.80 0.07 2.00
N VAL A 231 -13.56 1.17 2.03
CA VAL A 231 -14.96 1.18 2.49
C VAL A 231 -15.85 1.76 1.41
N ASP A 232 -17.02 1.16 1.23
CA ASP A 232 -18.06 1.68 0.34
C ASP A 232 -18.96 2.70 1.07
N GLU A 233 -19.93 3.29 0.34
CA GLU A 233 -20.84 4.31 0.89
C GLU A 233 -21.78 3.73 1.97
N GLU A 234 -22.04 2.43 1.95
CA GLU A 234 -22.82 1.71 2.97
C GLU A 234 -21.98 1.36 4.21
N GLY A 235 -20.67 1.56 4.16
CA GLY A 235 -19.72 1.24 5.23
C GLY A 235 -19.28 -0.22 5.24
N ASN A 236 -19.55 -0.97 4.16
CA ASN A 236 -18.96 -2.31 4.02
C ASN A 236 -17.48 -2.17 3.65
N SER A 237 -16.68 -3.11 4.13
CA SER A 237 -15.24 -3.09 3.96
C SER A 237 -14.79 -4.16 2.97
N THR A 238 -13.96 -3.77 2.01
CA THR A 238 -13.19 -4.70 1.17
C THR A 238 -11.76 -4.70 1.65
N ILE A 239 -11.20 -5.89 1.87
CA ILE A 239 -9.85 -6.09 2.39
C ILE A 239 -9.02 -6.89 1.41
N CYS A 240 -7.70 -6.74 1.45
CA CYS A 240 -6.78 -7.65 0.78
C CYS A 240 -5.60 -8.03 1.69
N GLY A 241 -5.02 -9.20 1.40
CA GLY A 241 -3.93 -9.74 2.18
C GLY A 241 -3.39 -11.05 1.64
N TYR A 242 -2.78 -11.83 2.52
CA TYR A 242 -2.23 -13.14 2.18
C TYR A 242 -2.33 -14.13 3.33
N THR A 243 -2.32 -15.40 2.99
CA THR A 243 -2.46 -16.52 3.92
C THR A 243 -1.46 -17.64 3.59
N ASP A 244 -1.00 -18.35 4.59
CA ASP A 244 -0.15 -19.53 4.44
C ASP A 244 -0.98 -20.85 4.54
N SER A 245 -2.33 -20.76 4.43
CA SER A 245 -3.25 -21.91 4.43
C SER A 245 -4.59 -21.55 3.76
N VAL A 246 -5.63 -22.34 3.97
CA VAL A 246 -6.98 -22.12 3.43
C VAL A 246 -7.73 -21.12 4.32
N ILE A 247 -8.04 -19.94 3.78
CA ILE A 247 -8.94 -18.94 4.40
C ILE A 247 -10.22 -18.75 3.54
N GLY A 248 -10.12 -19.03 2.23
CA GLY A 248 -11.22 -19.03 1.26
C GLY A 248 -11.70 -20.44 0.94
N GLN A 249 -11.59 -20.85 -0.32
CA GLN A 249 -12.07 -22.14 -0.80
C GLN A 249 -10.95 -23.18 -0.99
N GLU A 250 -9.76 -22.74 -1.46
CA GLU A 250 -8.65 -23.61 -1.84
C GLU A 250 -7.33 -22.92 -1.57
N PHE A 251 -6.29 -23.71 -1.25
CA PHE A 251 -4.92 -23.25 -1.09
C PHE A 251 -4.08 -23.77 -2.25
N PHE A 252 -3.34 -22.88 -2.93
CA PHE A 252 -2.70 -23.17 -4.21
C PHE A 252 -1.20 -23.44 -4.09
N GLY A 253 -0.53 -22.85 -3.09
CA GLY A 253 0.93 -22.91 -3.06
C GLY A 253 1.59 -22.80 -1.70
N ILE A 254 2.59 -21.95 -1.63
CA ILE A 254 3.35 -21.66 -0.39
C ILE A 254 2.65 -20.59 0.41
N ARG A 255 2.12 -19.58 -0.29
CA ARG A 255 1.36 -18.45 0.23
C ARG A 255 0.41 -17.97 -0.85
N ASP A 256 -0.83 -17.72 -0.48
CA ASP A 256 -1.84 -17.24 -1.40
C ASP A 256 -2.30 -15.83 -1.04
N ALA A 257 -2.59 -15.04 -2.04
CA ALA A 257 -3.29 -13.78 -1.87
C ALA A 257 -4.79 -14.02 -1.64
N PHE A 258 -5.43 -13.13 -0.89
CA PHE A 258 -6.88 -13.12 -0.76
C PHE A 258 -7.45 -11.71 -0.79
N ILE A 259 -8.70 -11.62 -1.25
CA ILE A 259 -9.56 -10.46 -1.14
C ILE A 259 -10.81 -10.90 -0.38
N GLY A 260 -11.30 -10.06 0.54
CA GLY A 260 -12.50 -10.37 1.32
C GLY A 260 -13.43 -9.19 1.47
N LYS A 261 -14.71 -9.44 1.71
CA LYS A 261 -15.70 -8.41 1.99
C LYS A 261 -16.38 -8.66 3.32
N PHE A 262 -16.50 -7.59 4.11
CA PHE A 262 -17.20 -7.54 5.39
C PHE A 262 -18.31 -6.51 5.33
N THR A 263 -19.45 -6.79 5.97
CA THR A 263 -20.54 -5.83 6.11
C THR A 263 -20.17 -4.70 7.08
N SER A 264 -20.93 -3.63 7.06
CA SER A 264 -20.79 -2.53 8.05
C SER A 264 -21.07 -2.96 9.50
N SER A 265 -21.65 -4.14 9.73
CA SER A 265 -21.80 -4.76 11.05
C SER A 265 -20.66 -5.70 11.45
N GLY A 266 -19.66 -5.89 10.59
CA GLY A 266 -18.51 -6.76 10.83
C GLY A 266 -18.71 -8.21 10.45
N GLU A 267 -19.79 -8.57 9.77
CA GLU A 267 -20.02 -9.93 9.28
C GLU A 267 -19.23 -10.19 8.00
N LYS A 268 -18.53 -11.32 7.94
CA LYS A 268 -17.81 -11.76 6.75
C LYS A 268 -18.81 -12.16 5.65
N SER A 269 -18.80 -11.44 4.52
CA SER A 269 -19.66 -11.74 3.37
C SER A 269 -19.06 -12.83 2.49
N TRP A 270 -17.82 -12.66 2.07
CA TRP A 270 -17.08 -13.63 1.26
C TRP A 270 -15.56 -13.40 1.36
N ILE A 271 -14.79 -14.43 1.00
CA ILE A 271 -13.36 -14.36 0.73
C ILE A 271 -13.07 -15.05 -0.61
N TYR A 272 -12.34 -14.37 -1.48
CA TYR A 272 -11.76 -14.90 -2.70
C TYR A 272 -10.26 -15.10 -2.49
N GLN A 273 -9.82 -16.34 -2.41
CA GLN A 273 -8.42 -16.74 -2.31
C GLN A 273 -7.93 -17.17 -3.69
N PHE A 274 -6.74 -16.75 -4.07
CA PHE A 274 -6.13 -17.12 -5.34
C PHE A 274 -4.61 -17.14 -5.20
N GLY A 275 -3.98 -17.90 -6.07
CA GLY A 275 -2.53 -18.01 -6.07
C GLY A 275 -2.04 -18.96 -7.16
N THR A 276 -0.74 -19.21 -7.08
CA THR A 276 0.00 -20.14 -7.89
C THR A 276 0.58 -21.24 -6.98
N SER A 277 1.42 -22.14 -7.49
CA SER A 277 2.14 -23.10 -6.64
C SER A 277 3.29 -22.48 -5.83
N SER A 278 3.48 -21.15 -5.92
CA SER A 278 4.57 -20.40 -5.29
C SER A 278 4.02 -19.42 -4.24
N THR A 279 4.69 -18.28 -4.06
CA THR A 279 4.28 -17.21 -3.14
C THR A 279 3.49 -16.16 -3.92
N ASP A 280 2.29 -15.84 -3.44
CA ASP A 280 1.43 -14.80 -3.97
C ASP A 280 0.97 -13.90 -2.82
N ILE A 281 1.14 -12.58 -2.97
CA ILE A 281 0.85 -11.59 -1.92
C ILE A 281 0.03 -10.45 -2.51
N CYS A 282 -1.06 -10.07 -1.84
CA CYS A 282 -1.76 -8.81 -2.11
C CYS A 282 -1.17 -7.68 -1.25
N TYR A 283 -0.79 -6.58 -1.89
CA TYR A 283 -0.25 -5.40 -1.20
C TYR A 283 -1.18 -4.20 -1.21
N GLY A 284 -2.07 -4.10 -2.18
CA GLY A 284 -2.97 -2.96 -2.28
C GLY A 284 -4.25 -3.30 -3.05
N GLN A 285 -5.28 -2.52 -2.78
CA GLN A 285 -6.56 -2.66 -3.46
C GLN A 285 -7.28 -1.32 -3.58
N TRP A 286 -8.23 -1.24 -4.50
CA TRP A 286 -9.06 -0.09 -4.77
C TRP A 286 -10.46 -0.53 -5.19
N VAL A 287 -11.49 0.15 -4.70
CA VAL A 287 -12.87 -0.08 -5.14
C VAL A 287 -13.34 1.16 -5.90
N ASP A 288 -13.75 0.98 -7.15
CA ASP A 288 -14.29 2.07 -7.96
C ASP A 288 -15.74 2.41 -7.59
N ALA A 289 -16.26 3.53 -8.10
CA ALA A 289 -17.62 3.98 -7.84
C ALA A 289 -18.71 3.02 -8.36
N ARG A 290 -18.37 2.00 -9.16
CA ARG A 290 -19.29 0.96 -9.64
C ARG A 290 -19.23 -0.30 -8.79
N GLY A 291 -18.39 -0.32 -7.75
CA GLY A 291 -18.17 -1.46 -6.88
C GLY A 291 -17.21 -2.51 -7.47
N ASN A 292 -16.53 -2.23 -8.59
CA ASN A 292 -15.46 -3.12 -9.06
C ASN A 292 -14.26 -3.01 -8.11
N ILE A 293 -13.67 -4.15 -7.80
CA ILE A 293 -12.52 -4.27 -6.92
C ILE A 293 -11.30 -4.54 -7.80
N PHE A 294 -10.28 -3.71 -7.65
CA PHE A 294 -8.97 -3.90 -8.27
C PHE A 294 -7.97 -4.21 -7.16
N ALA A 295 -7.17 -5.25 -7.33
CA ALA A 295 -6.13 -5.60 -6.37
C ALA A 295 -4.81 -5.84 -7.09
N VAL A 296 -3.71 -5.56 -6.37
CA VAL A 296 -2.35 -5.65 -6.88
C VAL A 296 -1.43 -6.31 -5.88
N GLY A 297 -0.36 -6.88 -6.37
CA GLY A 297 0.63 -7.49 -5.52
C GLY A 297 1.77 -8.13 -6.31
N VAL A 298 2.31 -9.21 -5.77
CA VAL A 298 3.43 -9.94 -6.34
C VAL A 298 3.13 -11.44 -6.45
N THR A 299 3.73 -12.07 -7.43
CA THR A 299 3.76 -13.53 -7.60
C THR A 299 5.16 -14.01 -7.96
N GLU A 300 5.58 -15.12 -7.38
CA GLU A 300 6.76 -15.87 -7.80
C GLU A 300 6.42 -16.96 -8.83
N GLY A 301 5.14 -17.09 -9.17
CA GLY A 301 4.62 -18.10 -10.08
C GLY A 301 4.08 -17.50 -11.39
N THR A 302 3.25 -18.27 -12.06
CA THR A 302 2.57 -17.84 -13.29
C THR A 302 1.06 -17.91 -13.08
N ILE A 303 0.40 -16.77 -13.04
CA ILE A 303 -1.07 -16.70 -12.97
C ILE A 303 -1.65 -17.28 -14.26
N ILE A 304 -2.68 -18.13 -14.13
CA ILE A 304 -3.30 -18.85 -15.26
C ILE A 304 -3.66 -17.88 -16.40
N GLY A 305 -3.21 -18.23 -17.61
CA GLY A 305 -3.43 -17.42 -18.83
C GLY A 305 -2.42 -16.28 -19.01
N ASN A 306 -1.48 -16.11 -18.10
CA ASN A 306 -0.46 -15.07 -18.16
C ASN A 306 0.93 -15.62 -18.50
N LYS A 307 1.89 -14.73 -18.63
CA LYS A 307 3.30 -15.01 -18.84
C LYS A 307 4.07 -14.62 -17.59
N ASN A 308 4.96 -15.48 -17.14
CA ASN A 308 5.99 -15.12 -16.18
C ASN A 308 7.11 -14.36 -16.92
N PHE A 309 7.53 -13.22 -16.35
CA PHE A 309 8.54 -12.36 -16.95
C PHE A 309 9.90 -12.48 -16.25
N GLY A 310 9.89 -12.75 -14.93
CA GLY A 310 11.09 -12.77 -14.09
C GLY A 310 11.01 -13.77 -12.94
N SER A 311 11.80 -13.52 -11.90
CA SER A 311 11.77 -14.31 -10.68
C SER A 311 10.56 -13.98 -9.78
N GLN A 312 10.15 -12.73 -9.83
CA GLN A 312 8.97 -12.20 -9.16
C GLN A 312 8.34 -11.15 -10.06
N ASP A 313 7.04 -11.21 -10.26
CA ASP A 313 6.30 -10.29 -11.11
C ASP A 313 5.16 -9.62 -10.35
N GLY A 314 4.80 -8.41 -10.81
CA GLY A 314 3.58 -7.76 -10.37
C GLY A 314 2.33 -8.43 -10.97
N TRP A 315 1.26 -8.46 -10.23
CA TRP A 315 -0.05 -8.85 -10.76
C TRP A 315 -1.12 -7.81 -10.45
N VAL A 316 -2.11 -7.74 -11.33
CA VAL A 316 -3.32 -6.92 -11.20
C VAL A 316 -4.51 -7.81 -11.47
N LEU A 317 -5.52 -7.77 -10.60
CA LEU A 317 -6.78 -8.45 -10.86
C LEU A 317 -7.97 -7.52 -10.68
N LYS A 318 -9.08 -7.85 -11.35
CA LYS A 318 -10.37 -7.21 -11.20
C LYS A 318 -11.42 -8.22 -10.79
N LEU A 319 -12.13 -7.92 -9.70
CA LEU A 319 -13.36 -8.62 -9.30
C LEU A 319 -14.56 -7.69 -9.48
N ASP A 320 -15.74 -8.28 -9.63
CA ASP A 320 -16.98 -7.56 -9.44
C ASP A 320 -17.29 -7.37 -7.93
N GLN A 321 -18.34 -6.64 -7.61
CA GLN A 321 -18.77 -6.38 -6.23
C GLN A 321 -19.12 -7.63 -5.41
N ASN A 322 -19.36 -8.76 -6.08
CA ASN A 322 -19.72 -10.05 -5.48
C ASN A 322 -18.49 -10.97 -5.30
N GLY A 323 -17.30 -10.51 -5.68
CA GLY A 323 -16.06 -11.27 -5.59
C GLY A 323 -15.81 -12.21 -6.78
N ASN A 324 -16.53 -12.05 -7.91
CA ASN A 324 -16.30 -12.86 -9.10
C ASN A 324 -15.16 -12.27 -9.93
N LEU A 325 -14.17 -13.09 -10.28
CA LEU A 325 -13.04 -12.71 -11.12
C LEU A 325 -13.51 -12.29 -12.52
N GLN A 326 -13.11 -11.09 -12.94
CA GLN A 326 -13.34 -10.57 -14.28
C GLN A 326 -12.12 -10.78 -15.18
N TRP A 327 -10.96 -10.43 -14.69
CA TRP A 327 -9.66 -10.66 -15.33
C TRP A 327 -8.51 -10.59 -14.32
N ALA A 328 -7.38 -11.20 -14.69
CA ALA A 328 -6.11 -11.08 -14.00
C ALA A 328 -4.98 -10.90 -15.01
N THR A 329 -4.06 -9.98 -14.74
CA THR A 329 -2.92 -9.66 -15.61
C THR A 329 -1.64 -9.66 -14.79
N GLN A 330 -0.62 -10.36 -15.29
CA GLN A 330 0.73 -10.35 -14.76
C GLN A 330 1.55 -9.35 -15.58
N VAL A 331 2.27 -8.47 -14.91
CA VAL A 331 3.14 -7.43 -15.51
C VAL A 331 4.50 -7.48 -14.85
N GLY A 332 5.54 -7.22 -15.64
CA GLY A 332 6.88 -7.24 -15.08
C GLY A 332 7.97 -7.10 -16.14
N THR A 333 9.18 -7.31 -15.68
CA THR A 333 10.42 -7.30 -16.44
C THR A 333 11.15 -8.64 -16.26
N SER A 334 12.39 -8.76 -16.73
CA SER A 334 13.20 -9.94 -16.44
C SER A 334 13.80 -9.95 -15.02
N GLY A 335 13.58 -8.91 -14.23
CA GLY A 335 14.05 -8.77 -12.85
C GLY A 335 13.02 -9.17 -11.81
N GLU A 336 13.13 -8.54 -10.65
CA GLU A 336 12.16 -8.61 -9.56
C GLU A 336 11.22 -7.40 -9.66
N ASP A 337 9.93 -7.65 -9.78
CA ASP A 337 8.91 -6.61 -9.92
C ASP A 337 7.85 -6.77 -8.84
N GLY A 338 7.31 -5.66 -8.34
CA GLY A 338 6.24 -5.69 -7.37
C GLY A 338 5.33 -4.49 -7.48
N LEU A 339 4.03 -4.73 -7.34
CA LEU A 339 3.02 -3.69 -7.32
C LEU A 339 2.49 -3.50 -5.90
N ALA A 340 2.43 -2.25 -5.46
CA ALA A 340 2.00 -1.88 -4.12
C ALA A 340 0.69 -1.10 -4.09
N LYS A 341 0.40 -0.31 -5.12
CA LYS A 341 -0.76 0.59 -5.15
C LYS A 341 -1.49 0.52 -6.49
N VAL A 342 -2.80 0.70 -6.42
CA VAL A 342 -3.71 0.71 -7.57
C VAL A 342 -4.78 1.80 -7.41
N THR A 343 -5.16 2.42 -8.52
CA THR A 343 -6.30 3.33 -8.62
C THR A 343 -6.87 3.29 -10.03
N THR A 344 -8.00 3.95 -10.24
CA THR A 344 -8.62 4.08 -11.58
C THR A 344 -8.86 5.54 -11.93
N ASN A 345 -8.80 5.86 -13.21
CA ASN A 345 -9.20 7.17 -13.73
C ASN A 345 -10.66 7.17 -14.24
N LEU A 346 -11.18 8.35 -14.59
CA LEU A 346 -12.57 8.51 -15.04
C LEU A 346 -12.90 7.78 -16.35
N VAL A 347 -11.91 7.44 -17.17
CA VAL A 347 -12.12 6.66 -18.42
C VAL A 347 -12.00 5.16 -18.18
N GLY A 348 -11.79 4.72 -16.95
CA GLY A 348 -11.76 3.31 -16.56
C GLY A 348 -10.40 2.63 -16.76
N GLN A 349 -9.33 3.39 -17.02
CA GLN A 349 -7.98 2.82 -16.99
C GLN A 349 -7.55 2.55 -15.56
N VAL A 350 -6.81 1.47 -15.38
CA VAL A 350 -6.24 1.04 -14.11
C VAL A 350 -4.78 1.47 -14.07
N ILE A 351 -4.42 2.25 -13.06
CA ILE A 351 -3.07 2.79 -12.86
C ILE A 351 -2.50 2.09 -11.63
N VAL A 352 -1.35 1.45 -11.81
CA VAL A 352 -0.68 0.70 -10.75
C VAL A 352 0.76 1.16 -10.61
N GLY A 353 1.27 1.11 -9.40
CA GLY A 353 2.63 1.51 -9.10
C GLY A 353 3.31 0.63 -8.08
N GLY A 354 4.64 0.64 -8.15
CA GLY A 354 5.48 -0.16 -7.30
C GLY A 354 6.95 -0.01 -7.64
N VAL A 355 7.66 -1.13 -7.69
CA VAL A 355 9.09 -1.21 -7.92
C VAL A 355 9.45 -2.23 -9.00
N SER A 356 10.57 -2.02 -9.67
CA SER A 356 11.16 -2.95 -10.62
C SER A 356 12.69 -2.95 -10.54
N LYS A 357 13.29 -4.11 -10.74
CA LYS A 357 14.76 -4.27 -10.81
C LYS A 357 15.26 -4.59 -12.22
N GLY A 358 14.35 -4.80 -13.16
CA GLY A 358 14.66 -5.13 -14.54
C GLY A 358 14.39 -3.96 -15.48
N ASP A 359 14.94 -4.06 -16.69
CA ASP A 359 14.79 -3.04 -17.72
C ASP A 359 13.40 -3.06 -18.35
N LEU A 360 12.76 -1.90 -18.48
CA LEU A 360 11.64 -1.71 -19.38
C LEU A 360 12.15 -1.44 -20.80
N THR A 361 11.33 -1.71 -21.82
CA THR A 361 11.68 -1.64 -23.23
C THR A 361 12.36 -0.33 -23.68
N ASN A 362 12.09 0.78 -22.97
CA ASN A 362 12.63 2.12 -23.26
C ASN A 362 13.33 2.77 -22.06
N ALA A 363 13.54 2.06 -20.97
CA ALA A 363 14.20 2.57 -19.79
C ALA A 363 15.04 1.46 -19.14
N VAL A 364 16.31 1.77 -18.92
CA VAL A 364 17.27 0.88 -18.25
C VAL A 364 17.17 1.13 -16.75
N SER A 365 17.07 0.07 -15.96
CA SER A 365 17.19 0.16 -14.50
C SER A 365 18.55 0.74 -14.11
N VAL A 366 18.56 1.71 -13.19
CA VAL A 366 19.73 2.54 -12.87
C VAL A 366 20.19 2.28 -11.44
N GLY A 367 20.29 1.06 -11.00
CA GLY A 367 20.82 0.83 -9.66
C GLY A 367 20.13 -0.27 -8.90
N GLY A 368 19.45 0.06 -7.79
CA GLY A 368 18.74 -0.87 -6.94
C GLY A 368 17.36 -1.26 -7.52
N LEU A 369 16.31 -0.97 -6.77
CA LEU A 369 14.93 -0.98 -7.26
C LEU A 369 14.60 0.39 -7.83
N ASP A 370 13.90 0.44 -8.96
CA ASP A 370 13.40 1.67 -9.57
C ASP A 370 11.87 1.76 -9.46
N ALA A 371 11.36 2.97 -9.29
CA ALA A 371 9.92 3.24 -9.27
C ALA A 371 9.30 2.93 -10.63
N VAL A 372 8.18 2.20 -10.64
CA VAL A 372 7.49 1.81 -11.87
C VAL A 372 6.00 2.13 -11.80
N LEU A 373 5.45 2.55 -12.94
CA LEU A 373 4.03 2.72 -13.18
C LEU A 373 3.61 1.89 -14.38
N PHE A 374 2.50 1.17 -14.28
CA PHE A 374 1.81 0.56 -15.41
C PHE A 374 0.40 1.14 -15.54
N VAL A 375 -0.08 1.22 -16.78
CA VAL A 375 -1.47 1.56 -17.07
C VAL A 375 -2.09 0.42 -17.88
N LEU A 376 -3.24 -0.05 -17.41
CA LEU A 376 -4.03 -1.06 -18.09
C LEU A 376 -5.35 -0.43 -18.56
N ASP A 377 -5.90 -0.96 -19.64
CA ASP A 377 -7.26 -0.62 -20.06
C ASP A 377 -8.32 -1.32 -19.17
N ALA A 378 -9.59 -1.06 -19.44
CA ALA A 378 -10.70 -1.63 -18.68
C ALA A 378 -10.78 -3.18 -18.74
N ASP A 379 -10.17 -3.78 -19.79
CA ASP A 379 -10.09 -5.21 -20.01
C ASP A 379 -8.83 -5.84 -19.42
N GLY A 380 -7.99 -5.06 -18.73
CA GLY A 380 -6.76 -5.51 -18.10
C GLY A 380 -5.56 -5.64 -19.02
N ARG A 381 -5.60 -5.07 -20.24
CA ARG A 381 -4.45 -5.08 -21.15
C ARG A 381 -3.51 -3.93 -20.83
N GLU A 382 -2.21 -4.19 -20.77
CA GLU A 382 -1.20 -3.14 -20.62
C GLU A 382 -1.23 -2.20 -21.83
N VAL A 383 -1.46 -0.91 -21.58
CA VAL A 383 -1.49 0.15 -22.60
C VAL A 383 -0.38 1.17 -22.41
N GLY A 384 0.31 1.15 -21.29
CA GLY A 384 1.46 2.01 -21.06
C GLY A 384 2.21 1.65 -19.78
N LYS A 385 3.48 2.04 -19.74
CA LYS A 385 4.34 1.90 -18.58
C LYS A 385 5.42 2.96 -18.54
N ARG A 386 5.91 3.24 -17.35
CA ARG A 386 7.00 4.16 -17.08
C ARG A 386 7.85 3.67 -15.92
N MET A 387 9.15 3.80 -16.07
CA MET A 387 10.12 3.61 -15.01
C MET A 387 10.88 4.91 -14.77
N PHE A 388 11.21 5.19 -13.53
CA PHE A 388 12.05 6.31 -13.14
C PHE A 388 12.72 6.00 -11.81
N GLY A 389 13.96 6.36 -11.69
CA GLY A 389 14.75 6.04 -10.50
C GLY A 389 16.12 6.67 -10.53
N THR A 390 16.96 6.25 -9.58
CA THR A 390 18.30 6.72 -9.35
C THR A 390 19.26 5.55 -9.20
N VAL A 391 20.53 5.81 -8.87
CA VAL A 391 21.49 4.74 -8.56
C VAL A 391 21.22 4.05 -7.23
N ALA A 392 20.34 4.60 -6.41
CA ALA A 392 19.87 4.00 -5.16
C ALA A 392 18.57 3.20 -5.39
N SER A 393 17.83 2.90 -4.34
CA SER A 393 16.50 2.29 -4.47
C SER A 393 15.42 3.36 -4.40
N ASP A 394 14.48 3.27 -5.32
CA ASP A 394 13.34 4.15 -5.47
C ASP A 394 12.06 3.32 -5.58
N GLY A 395 10.95 3.81 -5.04
CA GLY A 395 9.71 3.04 -5.10
C GLY A 395 8.47 3.91 -5.00
N VAL A 396 7.36 3.44 -5.60
CA VAL A 396 6.05 4.07 -5.48
C VAL A 396 5.29 3.42 -4.34
N ASN A 397 4.87 4.25 -3.37
CA ASN A 397 4.13 3.85 -2.18
C ASN A 397 2.73 4.49 -2.11
N GLY A 398 2.43 5.44 -2.98
CA GLY A 398 1.14 6.12 -3.04
C GLY A 398 0.80 6.57 -4.45
N ILE A 399 -0.45 6.37 -4.87
CA ILE A 399 -0.97 6.85 -6.15
C ILE A 399 -2.38 7.40 -5.94
N ALA A 400 -2.66 8.55 -6.54
CA ALA A 400 -4.01 9.07 -6.66
C ALA A 400 -4.22 9.68 -8.05
N VAL A 401 -5.48 9.79 -8.47
CA VAL A 401 -5.85 10.50 -9.71
C VAL A 401 -6.63 11.75 -9.31
N THR A 402 -6.15 12.89 -9.77
CA THR A 402 -6.80 14.18 -9.49
C THR A 402 -8.07 14.37 -10.34
N GLU A 403 -8.90 15.35 -10.00
CA GLU A 403 -10.05 15.73 -10.84
C GLU A 403 -9.66 16.15 -12.26
N SER A 404 -8.48 16.74 -12.43
CA SER A 404 -7.88 17.07 -13.75
C SER A 404 -7.30 15.87 -14.48
N GLN A 405 -7.46 14.66 -13.94
CA GLN A 405 -6.90 13.39 -14.46
C GLN A 405 -5.38 13.33 -14.45
N GLU A 406 -4.73 14.17 -13.68
CA GLU A 406 -3.31 14.06 -13.39
C GLU A 406 -3.08 12.89 -12.44
N ILE A 407 -1.96 12.20 -12.60
CA ILE A 407 -1.55 11.11 -11.71
C ILE A 407 -0.60 11.70 -10.68
N LEU A 408 -1.05 11.70 -9.43
CA LEU A 408 -0.24 12.03 -8.27
C LEU A 408 0.44 10.75 -7.79
N VAL A 409 1.76 10.78 -7.69
CA VAL A 409 2.58 9.67 -7.25
C VAL A 409 3.44 10.14 -6.09
N ALA A 410 3.51 9.33 -5.04
CA ALA A 410 4.43 9.57 -3.96
C ALA A 410 5.21 8.28 -3.63
N GLY A 411 6.44 8.44 -3.15
CA GLY A 411 7.30 7.32 -2.86
C GLY A 411 8.55 7.70 -2.08
N THR A 412 9.44 6.73 -1.94
CA THR A 412 10.75 6.92 -1.31
C THR A 412 11.85 6.89 -2.37
N THR A 413 12.85 7.75 -2.22
CA THR A 413 14.03 7.83 -3.10
C THR A 413 15.30 7.85 -2.27
N GLY A 414 16.35 7.18 -2.75
CA GLY A 414 17.63 7.10 -2.05
C GLY A 414 18.63 8.19 -2.43
N SER A 415 18.35 9.10 -3.39
CA SER A 415 19.33 10.13 -3.78
C SER A 415 18.73 11.35 -4.49
N GLY A 416 17.41 11.56 -4.37
CA GLY A 416 16.67 12.55 -5.18
C GLY A 416 16.29 11.94 -6.54
N ILE A 417 15.15 12.34 -7.08
CA ILE A 417 14.51 11.70 -8.24
C ILE A 417 13.99 12.76 -9.21
N LEU A 418 13.89 12.40 -10.51
CA LEU A 418 13.29 13.26 -11.54
C LEU A 418 13.91 14.68 -11.62
N GLY A 419 15.22 14.78 -11.36
CA GLY A 419 15.98 16.05 -11.43
C GLY A 419 16.02 16.84 -10.12
N THR A 420 15.50 16.31 -9.02
CA THR A 420 15.67 16.85 -7.67
C THR A 420 16.96 16.35 -7.02
N VAL A 421 17.32 16.96 -5.90
CA VAL A 421 18.46 16.56 -5.06
C VAL A 421 17.92 16.05 -3.74
N GLY A 422 18.39 14.88 -3.30
CA GLY A 422 18.08 14.33 -1.98
C GLY A 422 18.64 15.18 -0.86
N LEU A 423 18.01 15.10 0.30
CA LEU A 423 18.38 15.84 1.52
C LEU A 423 19.09 14.92 2.52
N GLY A 424 18.71 13.63 2.57
CA GLY A 424 19.24 12.57 3.43
C GLY A 424 19.70 11.35 2.65
N GLU A 425 19.81 10.18 3.33
CA GLU A 425 20.04 8.89 2.66
C GLU A 425 18.77 8.38 1.98
N LEU A 426 17.59 8.61 2.62
CA LEU A 426 16.26 8.33 2.08
C LEU A 426 15.37 9.55 2.26
N ASP A 427 14.65 9.89 1.21
CA ASP A 427 13.71 11.02 1.20
C ASP A 427 12.38 10.61 0.60
N VAL A 428 11.32 11.32 0.96
CA VAL A 428 10.01 11.21 0.32
C VAL A 428 9.96 12.10 -0.91
N PHE A 429 9.56 11.54 -2.05
CA PHE A 429 9.21 12.32 -3.23
C PHE A 429 7.70 12.37 -3.48
N ILE A 430 7.22 13.47 -4.05
CA ILE A 430 5.86 13.64 -4.55
C ILE A 430 5.99 14.18 -5.99
N ALA A 431 5.40 13.48 -6.95
CA ALA A 431 5.45 13.85 -8.36
C ALA A 431 4.06 13.86 -9.00
N ARG A 432 3.85 14.74 -9.98
CA ARG A 432 2.62 14.82 -10.77
C ARG A 432 2.92 14.57 -12.24
N PHE A 433 2.13 13.73 -12.86
CA PHE A 433 2.20 13.40 -14.28
C PHE A 433 0.87 13.71 -14.95
N LYS A 434 0.90 14.40 -16.10
CA LYS A 434 -0.28 14.48 -16.97
C LYS A 434 -0.39 13.19 -17.78
N PRO A 435 -1.60 12.66 -17.97
CA PRO A 435 -1.82 11.66 -18.98
C PRO A 435 -1.51 12.29 -20.33
N LEU A 436 -0.72 11.61 -21.17
CA LEU A 436 -0.59 12.04 -22.56
C LEU A 436 -1.98 11.93 -23.20
N SER A 437 -2.47 13.04 -23.75
CA SER A 437 -3.71 13.03 -24.51
C SER A 437 -3.52 12.07 -25.68
N GLY A 438 -4.11 10.87 -25.56
CA GLY A 438 -4.15 9.92 -26.67
C GLY A 438 -4.75 10.63 -27.88
N ASN A 439 -4.08 10.58 -29.01
CA ASN A 439 -4.68 10.97 -30.28
C ASN A 439 -6.02 10.23 -30.41
N LYS A 440 -7.10 11.02 -30.47
CA LYS A 440 -8.46 10.55 -30.72
C LYS A 440 -8.55 9.79 -32.02
#